data_f0faed22522301ef406eb02e6ce209d8
#
_entry.id   f0faed22522301ef406eb02e6ce209d8
#
_cell.length_a   1.000
_cell.length_b   1.000
_cell.length_c   1.000
_cell.angle_alpha   90.00
_cell.angle_beta   90.00
_cell.angle_gamma   90.00
#
_symmetry.space_group_name_H-M   'P 1'
#
loop_
_entity.id
_entity.type
_entity.pdbx_description
1 polymer ?
#
loop_
_entity_poly.entity_id
_entity_poly.type
_entity_poly.pdbx_seq_one_letter_code
_entity_poly.pdbx_strand_id
1 'polypeptide(L)'
;MTEIKGLGGMLNGFRDLVKDAESITFVGTPGFCTPFAEFLAFPIRDKKLAFVPNLKIEKTRKMVATEYGMELGDATSPDADVVVILGGMAMPKIGVSIEEMADLLGKIEHKKLIGVCFMGILEQAGWCGTPALGFDYVMNTTLMGDISGE
;
A
#
# COMPACT_ATOMS: atom_id res chain seq x y z
N MET A 1 -9.78 14.82 -10.30
CA MET A 1 -8.73 14.62 -9.30
C MET A 1 -9.19 15.22 -7.97
N THR A 2 -9.09 14.46 -6.89
CA THR A 2 -9.45 14.93 -5.56
C THR A 2 -8.18 15.29 -4.80
N GLU A 3 -8.16 16.47 -4.20
CA GLU A 3 -7.01 16.87 -3.38
C GLU A 3 -7.14 16.32 -1.96
N ILE A 4 -6.02 15.89 -1.41
CA ILE A 4 -5.90 15.49 -0.01
C ILE A 4 -4.80 16.34 0.62
N LYS A 5 -4.89 16.56 1.93
CA LYS A 5 -3.95 17.43 2.62
C LYS A 5 -3.56 16.83 3.97
N GLY A 6 -2.26 16.71 4.17
CA GLY A 6 -1.70 16.19 5.41
C GLY A 6 -1.98 14.72 5.62
N LEU A 7 -1.54 14.20 6.76
CA LEU A 7 -1.74 12.80 7.10
C LEU A 7 -3.23 12.47 7.32
N GLY A 8 -3.96 13.39 7.92
CA GLY A 8 -5.41 13.21 8.11
C GLY A 8 -6.15 13.07 6.80
N GLY A 9 -5.83 13.92 5.82
CA GLY A 9 -6.42 13.82 4.49
C GLY A 9 -6.05 12.52 3.79
N MET A 10 -4.82 12.07 3.98
CA MET A 10 -4.36 10.79 3.44
C MET A 10 -5.15 9.62 4.02
N LEU A 11 -5.33 9.58 5.35
CA LEU A 11 -6.10 8.52 6.00
C LEU A 11 -7.56 8.52 5.57
N ASN A 12 -8.19 9.70 5.57
CA ASN A 12 -9.60 9.82 5.19
C ASN A 12 -9.82 9.48 3.72
N GLY A 13 -8.93 9.94 2.85
CA GLY A 13 -8.99 9.63 1.42
C GLY A 13 -8.84 8.14 1.15
N PHE A 14 -7.89 7.51 1.81
CA PHE A 14 -7.69 6.07 1.66
C PHE A 14 -8.91 5.28 2.17
N ARG A 15 -9.41 5.62 3.35
CA ARG A 15 -10.59 4.98 3.91
C ARG A 15 -11.78 5.05 2.95
N ASP A 16 -11.96 6.19 2.31
CA ASP A 16 -13.02 6.37 1.31
C ASP A 16 -12.83 5.46 0.10
N LEU A 17 -11.60 5.32 -0.39
CA LEU A 17 -11.31 4.47 -1.55
C LEU A 17 -11.66 3.00 -1.30
N VAL A 18 -11.55 2.55 -0.06
CA VAL A 18 -11.75 1.13 0.30
C VAL A 18 -13.01 0.89 1.13
N LYS A 19 -13.90 1.87 1.22
CA LYS A 19 -15.07 1.78 2.12
C LYS A 19 -15.95 0.56 1.84
N ASP A 20 -16.08 0.17 0.58
CA ASP A 20 -16.94 -0.94 0.16
C ASP A 20 -16.20 -2.30 0.15
N ALA A 21 -14.91 -2.31 0.44
CA ALA A 21 -14.12 -3.53 0.47
C ALA A 21 -14.16 -4.17 1.86
N GLU A 22 -14.20 -5.49 1.90
CA GLU A 22 -14.15 -6.25 3.16
C GLU A 22 -12.73 -6.66 3.50
N SER A 23 -11.85 -6.73 2.50
CA SER A 23 -10.47 -7.19 2.68
C SER A 23 -9.50 -6.36 1.86
N ILE A 24 -8.34 -6.06 2.44
CA ILE A 24 -7.29 -5.30 1.80
C ILE A 24 -5.95 -5.97 2.07
N THR A 25 -5.15 -6.13 1.01
CA THR A 25 -3.79 -6.64 1.11
C THR A 25 -2.82 -5.56 0.65
N PHE A 26 -1.88 -5.21 1.51
CA PHE A 26 -0.80 -4.28 1.19
C PHE A 26 0.42 -5.06 0.70
N VAL A 27 1.08 -4.54 -0.32
CA VAL A 27 2.35 -5.08 -0.82
C VAL A 27 3.41 -4.01 -0.63
N GLY A 28 4.47 -4.34 0.10
CA GLY A 28 5.50 -3.35 0.39
C GLY A 28 6.81 -3.95 0.86
N THR A 29 7.83 -3.12 0.93
CA THR A 29 9.14 -3.50 1.43
C THR A 29 9.12 -3.46 2.96
N PRO A 30 9.48 -4.57 3.64
CA PRO A 30 9.50 -4.60 5.11
C PRO A 30 10.40 -3.51 5.68
N GLY A 31 9.96 -2.94 6.80
CA GLY A 31 10.68 -1.89 7.50
C GLY A 31 10.45 -0.52 6.90
N PHE A 32 10.51 -0.38 5.59
CA PHE A 32 10.28 0.90 4.90
C PHE A 32 8.80 1.14 4.64
N CYS A 33 8.11 0.16 4.08
CA CYS A 33 6.68 0.28 3.77
C CYS A 33 5.77 -0.17 4.90
N THR A 34 6.22 -1.07 5.77
CA THR A 34 5.41 -1.61 6.85
C THR A 34 4.76 -0.53 7.72
N PRO A 35 5.48 0.51 8.18
CA PRO A 35 4.86 1.56 8.99
C PRO A 35 3.71 2.27 8.28
N PHE A 36 3.84 2.50 6.98
CA PHE A 36 2.78 3.15 6.21
C PHE A 36 1.57 2.24 6.01
N ALA A 37 1.82 0.94 5.80
CA ALA A 37 0.73 -0.02 5.74
C ALA A 37 -0.03 -0.06 7.06
N GLU A 38 0.68 -0.09 8.18
CA GLU A 38 0.08 -0.09 9.51
C GLU A 38 -0.68 1.21 9.78
N PHE A 39 -0.12 2.34 9.34
CA PHE A 39 -0.76 3.64 9.47
C PHE A 39 -2.09 3.69 8.72
N LEU A 40 -2.08 3.26 7.45
CA LEU A 40 -3.29 3.23 6.61
C LEU A 40 -4.30 2.19 7.11
N ALA A 41 -3.83 1.10 7.68
CA ALA A 41 -4.68 0.01 8.15
C ALA A 41 -5.45 0.38 9.43
N PHE A 42 -4.89 1.23 10.26
CA PHE A 42 -5.47 1.51 11.58
C PHE A 42 -6.92 2.02 11.52
N PRO A 43 -7.28 3.01 10.69
CA PRO A 43 -8.67 3.48 10.59
C PRO A 43 -9.66 2.44 10.03
N ILE A 44 -9.14 1.40 9.39
CA ILE A 44 -9.97 0.34 8.78
C ILE A 44 -9.71 -1.02 9.42
N ARG A 45 -9.29 -1.03 10.67
CA ARG A 45 -8.83 -2.24 11.38
C ARG A 45 -9.91 -3.29 11.62
N ASP A 46 -11.16 -2.94 11.38
CA ASP A 46 -12.30 -3.86 11.42
C ASP A 46 -12.39 -4.75 10.17
N LYS A 47 -11.62 -4.44 9.14
CA LYS A 47 -11.59 -5.21 7.90
C LYS A 47 -10.52 -6.31 7.98
N LYS A 48 -10.59 -7.28 7.04
CA LYS A 48 -9.52 -8.27 6.90
C LYS A 48 -8.33 -7.62 6.22
N LEU A 49 -7.19 -7.61 6.88
CA LEU A 49 -6.00 -6.90 6.40
C LEU A 49 -4.81 -7.85 6.37
N ALA A 50 -4.00 -7.74 5.32
CA ALA A 50 -2.79 -8.55 5.16
C ALA A 50 -1.65 -7.72 4.57
N PHE A 51 -0.43 -8.18 4.77
CA PHE A 51 0.78 -7.56 4.25
C PHE A 51 1.64 -8.60 3.57
N VAL A 52 1.98 -8.35 2.30
CA VAL A 52 2.91 -9.18 1.51
C VAL A 52 4.27 -8.48 1.53
N PRO A 53 5.29 -9.09 2.16
CA PRO A 53 6.63 -8.48 2.17
C PRO A 53 7.33 -8.71 0.85
N ASN A 54 7.72 -7.64 0.17
CA ASN A 54 8.37 -7.69 -1.14
C ASN A 54 7.48 -8.44 -2.14
N LEU A 55 8.02 -9.44 -2.83
CA LEU A 55 7.27 -10.28 -3.77
C LEU A 55 6.98 -11.68 -3.20
N LYS A 56 7.05 -11.82 -1.87
CA LYS A 56 7.02 -13.14 -1.20
C LYS A 56 5.62 -13.46 -0.68
N ILE A 57 4.76 -13.95 -1.57
CA ILE A 57 3.40 -14.34 -1.22
C ILE A 57 3.37 -15.34 -0.07
N GLU A 58 4.30 -16.29 -0.03
CA GLU A 58 4.38 -17.33 0.99
C GLU A 58 4.65 -16.76 2.39
N LYS A 59 5.05 -15.49 2.48
CA LYS A 59 5.30 -14.82 3.76
C LYS A 59 4.23 -13.81 4.12
N THR A 60 3.10 -13.86 3.47
CA THR A 60 1.97 -12.97 3.78
C THR A 60 1.50 -13.15 5.22
N ARG A 61 1.34 -12.04 5.93
CA ARG A 61 0.92 -12.03 7.33
C ARG A 61 -0.34 -11.19 7.51
N LYS A 62 -1.19 -11.60 8.44
CA LYS A 62 -2.33 -10.78 8.85
C LYS A 62 -1.83 -9.51 9.51
N MET A 63 -2.58 -8.42 9.33
CA MET A 63 -2.39 -7.20 10.11
C MET A 63 -3.47 -7.17 11.17
N VAL A 64 -3.09 -7.12 12.43
CA VAL A 64 -4.00 -7.19 13.56
C VAL A 64 -3.87 -5.96 14.45
N ALA A 65 -5.01 -5.52 15.00
CA ALA A 65 -5.03 -4.38 15.91
C ALA A 65 -4.66 -4.81 17.33
N THR A 66 -3.82 -4.02 17.98
CA THR A 66 -3.46 -4.18 19.39
C THR A 66 -3.78 -2.87 20.11
N GLU A 67 -3.61 -2.83 21.41
CA GLU A 67 -3.80 -1.58 22.16
C GLU A 67 -2.77 -0.51 21.80
N TYR A 68 -1.67 -0.89 21.14
CA TYR A 68 -0.60 0.05 20.75
C TYR A 68 -0.58 0.33 19.23
N GLY A 69 -1.56 -0.15 18.47
CA GLY A 69 -1.62 0.03 17.02
C GLY A 69 -1.66 -1.30 16.28
N MET A 70 -1.30 -1.27 15.00
CA MET A 70 -1.34 -2.47 14.17
C MET A 70 -0.04 -3.26 14.29
N GLU A 71 -0.14 -4.59 14.19
CA GLU A 71 1.01 -5.49 14.17
C GLU A 71 0.80 -6.57 13.11
N LEU A 72 1.89 -7.17 12.65
CA LEU A 72 1.83 -8.34 11.78
C LEU A 72 1.60 -9.57 12.65
N GLY A 73 0.61 -10.37 12.29
CA GLY A 73 0.24 -11.58 13.00
C GLY A 73 0.58 -12.86 12.24
N ASP A 74 -0.35 -13.81 12.28
CA ASP A 74 -0.16 -15.13 11.66
C ASP A 74 -0.12 -15.08 10.13
N ALA A 75 0.39 -16.15 9.54
CA ALA A 75 0.36 -16.34 8.09
C ALA A 75 -1.09 -16.36 7.58
N THR A 76 -1.31 -15.82 6.39
CA THR A 76 -2.61 -15.79 5.77
C THR A 76 -2.48 -15.74 4.25
N SER A 77 -3.61 -15.91 3.55
CA SER A 77 -3.66 -15.74 2.10
C SER A 77 -3.56 -14.25 1.74
N PRO A 78 -2.92 -13.93 0.61
CA PRO A 78 -2.87 -12.55 0.11
C PRO A 78 -4.15 -12.13 -0.64
N ASP A 79 -5.05 -13.05 -0.92
CA ASP A 79 -6.26 -12.74 -1.69
C ASP A 79 -7.14 -11.75 -0.93
N ALA A 80 -7.65 -10.76 -1.64
CA ALA A 80 -8.41 -9.67 -1.03
C ALA A 80 -9.25 -8.96 -2.09
N ASP A 81 -10.21 -8.16 -1.64
CA ASP A 81 -10.99 -7.32 -2.56
C ASP A 81 -10.11 -6.24 -3.19
N VAL A 82 -9.21 -5.66 -2.40
CA VAL A 82 -8.32 -4.59 -2.85
C VAL A 82 -6.89 -4.96 -2.54
N VAL A 83 -6.02 -4.79 -3.54
CA VAL A 83 -4.56 -4.85 -3.34
C VAL A 83 -4.03 -3.42 -3.40
N VAL A 84 -3.17 -3.09 -2.44
CA VAL A 84 -2.52 -1.79 -2.35
C VAL A 84 -1.03 -1.97 -2.52
N ILE A 85 -0.47 -1.40 -3.59
CA ILE A 85 0.98 -1.39 -3.79
C ILE A 85 1.54 -0.11 -3.16
N LEU A 86 2.46 -0.29 -2.22
CA LEU A 86 3.14 0.84 -1.59
C LEU A 86 4.36 1.25 -2.43
N GLY A 87 4.52 2.55 -2.58
CA GLY A 87 5.49 3.13 -3.52
C GLY A 87 6.94 2.74 -3.29
N GLY A 88 7.30 2.32 -2.08
CA GLY A 88 8.65 1.83 -1.81
C GLY A 88 9.07 0.67 -2.70
N MET A 89 8.10 -0.11 -3.20
CA MET A 89 8.38 -1.21 -4.13
C MET A 89 8.92 -0.72 -5.48
N ALA A 90 8.60 0.51 -5.87
CA ALA A 90 9.05 1.09 -7.13
C ALA A 90 10.37 1.85 -7.01
N MET A 91 10.96 1.92 -5.82
CA MET A 91 12.23 2.59 -5.62
C MET A 91 13.35 1.84 -6.34
N PRO A 92 14.27 2.55 -7.05
CA PRO A 92 15.35 1.90 -7.76
C PRO A 92 16.22 0.98 -6.90
N LYS A 93 16.41 1.34 -5.62
CA LYS A 93 17.21 0.54 -4.67
C LYS A 93 16.61 -0.84 -4.42
N ILE A 94 15.29 -0.95 -4.51
CA ILE A 94 14.58 -2.21 -4.25
C ILE A 94 14.69 -3.13 -5.46
N GLY A 95 14.75 -2.54 -6.66
CA GLY A 95 15.02 -3.28 -7.89
C GLY A 95 13.89 -4.16 -8.40
N VAL A 96 12.66 -3.91 -8.00
CA VAL A 96 11.50 -4.65 -8.51
C VAL A 96 11.06 -4.07 -9.85
N SER A 97 10.93 -4.92 -10.85
CA SER A 97 10.47 -4.50 -12.17
C SER A 97 8.93 -4.51 -12.26
N ILE A 98 8.42 -3.81 -13.28
CA ILE A 98 6.98 -3.81 -13.57
C ILE A 98 6.51 -5.24 -13.85
N GLU A 99 7.30 -6.03 -14.58
CA GLU A 99 6.97 -7.41 -14.93
C GLU A 99 6.88 -8.29 -13.69
N GLU A 100 7.80 -8.14 -12.76
CA GLU A 100 7.77 -8.89 -11.50
C GLU A 100 6.54 -8.54 -10.66
N MET A 101 6.18 -7.26 -10.62
CA MET A 101 4.98 -6.83 -9.91
C MET A 101 3.71 -7.34 -10.61
N ALA A 102 3.67 -7.30 -11.93
CA ALA A 102 2.54 -7.84 -12.69
C ALA A 102 2.38 -9.33 -12.44
N ASP A 103 3.48 -10.08 -12.38
CA ASP A 103 3.45 -11.51 -12.07
C ASP A 103 2.91 -11.76 -10.67
N LEU A 104 3.32 -10.96 -9.70
CA LEU A 104 2.80 -11.06 -8.33
C LEU A 104 1.30 -10.85 -8.30
N LEU A 105 0.82 -9.81 -8.98
CA LEU A 105 -0.61 -9.47 -9.02
C LEU A 105 -1.42 -10.57 -9.68
N GLY A 106 -0.86 -11.25 -10.67
CA GLY A 106 -1.50 -12.39 -11.32
C GLY A 106 -1.70 -13.59 -10.40
N LYS A 107 -0.99 -13.63 -9.28
CA LYS A 107 -1.09 -14.72 -8.27
C LYS A 107 -2.01 -14.38 -7.11
N ILE A 108 -2.54 -13.15 -7.07
CA ILE A 108 -3.41 -12.68 -5.98
C ILE A 108 -4.79 -12.39 -6.57
N GLU A 109 -5.82 -13.06 -6.05
CA GLU A 109 -7.18 -12.73 -6.45
C GLU A 109 -7.57 -11.38 -5.85
N HIS A 110 -8.01 -10.46 -6.70
CA HIS A 110 -8.42 -9.12 -6.26
C HIS A 110 -9.32 -8.49 -7.31
N LYS A 111 -10.08 -7.48 -6.89
CA LYS A 111 -11.02 -6.76 -7.76
C LYS A 111 -10.52 -5.36 -8.10
N LYS A 112 -9.72 -4.77 -7.22
CA LYS A 112 -9.27 -3.39 -7.37
C LYS A 112 -7.79 -3.28 -7.00
N LEU A 113 -7.07 -2.45 -7.73
CA LEU A 113 -5.66 -2.17 -7.48
C LEU A 113 -5.47 -0.69 -7.20
N ILE A 114 -4.87 -0.38 -6.06
CA ILE A 114 -4.58 0.98 -5.64
C ILE A 114 -3.08 1.12 -5.42
N GLY A 115 -2.50 2.21 -5.92
CA GLY A 115 -1.14 2.59 -5.58
C GLY A 115 -1.16 3.67 -4.52
N VAL A 116 -0.28 3.57 -3.54
CA VAL A 116 -0.07 4.61 -2.53
C VAL A 116 1.40 4.95 -2.49
N CYS A 117 1.74 6.19 -2.75
CA CYS A 117 3.14 6.60 -2.78
C CYS A 117 3.33 8.03 -2.28
N PHE A 118 4.59 8.38 -2.13
CA PHE A 118 5.01 9.73 -1.77
C PHE A 118 5.90 10.28 -2.87
N MET A 119 5.83 11.60 -3.07
CA MET A 119 6.72 12.34 -3.99
C MET A 119 6.67 11.82 -5.43
N GLY A 120 5.55 11.24 -5.85
CA GLY A 120 5.35 10.80 -7.23
C GLY A 120 6.18 9.61 -7.67
N ILE A 121 6.67 8.77 -6.75
CA ILE A 121 7.59 7.68 -7.10
C ILE A 121 6.99 6.66 -8.07
N LEU A 122 5.71 6.34 -7.95
CA LEU A 122 5.07 5.39 -8.87
C LEU A 122 5.05 5.91 -10.30
N GLU A 123 4.76 7.19 -10.47
CA GLU A 123 4.77 7.81 -11.79
C GLU A 123 6.20 7.91 -12.34
N GLN A 124 7.15 8.36 -11.52
CA GLN A 124 8.55 8.48 -11.92
C GLN A 124 9.15 7.14 -12.35
N ALA A 125 8.75 6.05 -11.71
CA ALA A 125 9.23 4.72 -12.04
C ALA A 125 8.53 4.09 -13.25
N GLY A 126 7.55 4.80 -13.83
CA GLY A 126 6.81 4.30 -15.00
C GLY A 126 5.73 3.27 -14.65
N TRP A 127 5.35 3.17 -13.38
CA TRP A 127 4.34 2.21 -12.93
C TRP A 127 2.92 2.69 -13.17
N CYS A 128 2.73 4.00 -13.34
CA CYS A 128 1.43 4.58 -13.67
C CYS A 128 1.23 4.59 -15.18
N GLY A 129 -0.01 4.36 -15.62
CA GLY A 129 -0.36 4.42 -17.04
C GLY A 129 0.12 3.25 -17.87
N THR A 130 0.75 2.24 -17.28
CA THR A 130 1.14 1.03 -17.99
C THR A 130 0.02 -0.01 -17.92
N PRO A 131 -0.35 -0.63 -19.06
CA PRO A 131 -1.38 -1.67 -19.07
C PRO A 131 -1.01 -2.88 -18.21
N ALA A 132 0.27 -3.10 -17.98
CA ALA A 132 0.75 -4.25 -17.20
C ALA A 132 0.25 -4.24 -15.75
N LEU A 133 0.06 -3.07 -15.15
CA LEU A 133 -0.39 -2.94 -13.75
C LEU A 133 -1.86 -2.51 -13.65
N GLY A 134 -2.26 -1.45 -14.33
CA GLY A 134 -3.65 -1.02 -14.39
C GLY A 134 -4.21 -0.54 -13.05
N PHE A 135 -3.57 0.43 -12.40
CA PHE A 135 -4.11 1.02 -11.18
C PHE A 135 -5.49 1.61 -11.40
N ASP A 136 -6.43 1.29 -10.52
CA ASP A 136 -7.73 1.95 -10.49
C ASP A 136 -7.61 3.34 -9.90
N TYR A 137 -6.77 3.49 -8.86
CA TYR A 137 -6.46 4.78 -8.23
C TYR A 137 -5.00 4.81 -7.82
N VAL A 138 -4.42 5.99 -7.85
CA VAL A 138 -3.10 6.24 -7.26
C VAL A 138 -3.25 7.41 -6.29
N MET A 139 -2.95 7.16 -5.02
CA MET A 139 -2.89 8.20 -4.02
C MET A 139 -1.44 8.61 -3.84
N ASN A 140 -1.12 9.83 -4.25
CA ASN A 140 0.21 10.39 -4.10
C ASN A 140 0.18 11.53 -3.11
N THR A 141 1.09 11.51 -2.15
CA THR A 141 1.21 12.55 -1.14
C THR A 141 2.59 13.16 -1.20
N THR A 142 2.65 14.48 -1.17
CA THR A 142 3.90 15.20 -1.10
C THR A 142 4.14 15.64 0.35
N LEU A 143 5.29 15.29 0.89
CA LEU A 143 5.68 15.69 2.24
C LEU A 143 6.74 16.78 2.14
N MET A 144 6.50 17.87 2.84
CA MET A 144 7.43 19.00 2.93
C MET A 144 7.50 19.45 4.37
N GLY A 145 8.66 19.89 4.78
CA GLY A 145 8.84 20.36 6.13
C GLY A 145 10.11 21.16 6.28
N ASP A 146 10.29 21.76 7.45
CA ASP A 146 11.44 22.60 7.77
C ASP A 146 12.14 22.08 9.03
N ILE A 147 13.41 22.36 9.13
CA ILE A 147 14.18 22.13 10.33
C ILE A 147 14.70 23.48 10.79
N SER A 148 14.42 23.84 12.03
CA SER A 148 14.93 25.08 12.62
C SER A 148 15.59 24.79 13.95
N GLY A 149 16.67 25.51 14.25
CA GLY A 149 17.33 25.42 15.55
C GLY A 149 16.67 26.34 16.57
N GLU A 150 16.69 25.95 17.85
CA GLU A 150 16.21 26.80 18.94
C GLU A 150 17.21 26.86 20.06
#